data_79a0248de79a3927ddbad389f4da018f
#
_entry.id   79a0248de79a3927ddbad389f4da018f
#
_cell.length_a   1.000
_cell.length_b   1.000
_cell.length_c   1.000
_cell.angle_alpha   90.00
_cell.angle_beta   90.00
_cell.angle_gamma   90.00
#
_symmetry.space_group_name_H-M   'P 1'
#
loop_
_entity.id
_entity.type
_entity.pdbx_description
1 polymer ?
#
loop_
_entity_poly.entity_id
_entity_poly.type
_entity_poly.pdbx_seq_one_letter_code
_entity_poly.pdbx_strand_id
1 'polypeptide(L)'
;MPEQTPEARIRDLERRLDLDPGSRLFVSLAEEYRKVGRIKDALSALQKGLLAHPGYVAAQVALGRVYVEAKLTTDAIATFTKVLQADPGNLVAARSLADIYHDRGD
;
A
#
# COMPACT_ATOMS: atom_id res chain seq x y z
N MET A 1 2.86 -9.31 29.19
CA MET A 1 2.81 -8.19 28.27
C MET A 1 1.47 -8.18 27.54
N PRO A 2 0.72 -7.13 27.66
CA PRO A 2 -0.52 -7.06 26.87
C PRO A 2 -0.17 -6.98 25.39
N GLU A 3 -0.96 -7.67 24.57
CA GLU A 3 -0.80 -7.58 23.14
C GLU A 3 -1.14 -6.18 22.67
N GLN A 4 -0.40 -5.69 21.69
CA GLN A 4 -0.73 -4.43 21.05
C GLN A 4 -2.00 -4.59 20.21
N THR A 5 -2.99 -3.74 20.48
CA THR A 5 -4.17 -3.69 19.63
C THR A 5 -3.81 -3.04 18.29
N PRO A 6 -4.61 -3.27 17.23
CA PRO A 6 -4.40 -2.55 15.97
C PRO A 6 -4.39 -1.04 16.14
N GLU A 7 -5.28 -0.50 16.98
CA GLU A 7 -5.35 0.94 17.25
C GLU A 7 -4.08 1.45 17.91
N ALA A 8 -3.51 0.67 18.84
CA ALA A 8 -2.27 1.04 19.52
C ALA A 8 -1.09 1.04 18.56
N ARG A 9 -1.02 0.06 17.65
CA ARG A 9 0.01 0.01 16.62
C ARG A 9 -0.09 1.19 15.68
N ILE A 10 -1.31 1.55 15.26
CA ILE A 10 -1.55 2.71 14.40
C ILE A 10 -1.07 3.98 15.09
N ARG A 11 -1.45 4.20 16.34
CA ARG A 11 -1.02 5.40 17.07
C ARG A 11 0.49 5.48 17.21
N ASP A 12 1.14 4.35 17.47
CA ASP A 12 2.60 4.31 17.58
C ASP A 12 3.28 4.68 16.26
N LEU A 13 2.79 4.12 15.15
CA LEU A 13 3.34 4.42 13.83
C LEU A 13 3.07 5.87 13.43
N GLU A 14 1.87 6.37 13.70
CA GLU A 14 1.54 7.79 13.43
C GLU A 14 2.50 8.71 14.18
N ARG A 15 2.75 8.41 15.47
CA ARG A 15 3.65 9.21 16.28
C ARG A 15 5.09 9.18 15.73
N ARG A 16 5.57 8.00 15.34
CA ARG A 16 6.93 7.87 14.78
C ARG A 16 7.07 8.63 13.47
N LEU A 17 6.04 8.61 12.62
CA LEU A 17 6.05 9.36 11.37
C LEU A 17 5.95 10.86 11.59
N ASP A 18 5.24 11.31 12.63
CA ASP A 18 5.23 12.73 13.00
C ASP A 18 6.62 13.21 13.41
N LEU A 19 7.38 12.36 14.10
CA LEU A 19 8.74 12.66 14.53
C LEU A 19 9.75 12.57 13.39
N ASP A 20 9.51 11.70 12.42
CA ASP A 20 10.38 11.49 11.27
C ASP A 20 9.53 11.28 10.01
N PRO A 21 9.05 12.37 9.38
CA PRO A 21 8.16 12.26 8.21
C PRO A 21 8.79 11.58 7.00
N GLY A 22 10.12 11.53 6.92
CA GLY A 22 10.82 10.86 5.83
C GLY A 22 11.00 9.36 6.04
N SER A 23 10.53 8.83 7.17
CA SER A 23 10.65 7.42 7.48
C SER A 23 9.81 6.56 6.52
N ARG A 24 10.33 5.36 6.21
CA ARG A 24 9.61 4.39 5.39
C ARG A 24 8.54 3.62 6.16
N LEU A 25 8.30 3.96 7.41
CA LEU A 25 7.26 3.34 8.24
C LEU A 25 5.85 3.57 7.68
N PHE A 26 5.69 4.47 6.71
CA PHE A 26 4.38 4.73 6.11
C PHE A 26 3.78 3.46 5.46
N VAL A 27 4.61 2.54 4.97
CA VAL A 27 4.10 1.28 4.40
C VAL A 27 3.49 0.42 5.51
N SER A 28 4.17 0.31 6.65
CA SER A 28 3.64 -0.41 7.81
C SER A 28 2.36 0.22 8.35
N LEU A 29 2.31 1.56 8.39
CA LEU A 29 1.11 2.28 8.82
C LEU A 29 -0.05 2.01 7.89
N ALA A 30 0.18 2.08 6.58
CA ALA A 30 -0.86 1.80 5.59
C ALA A 30 -1.39 0.37 5.72
N GLU A 31 -0.51 -0.58 5.98
CA GLU A 31 -0.92 -1.97 6.18
C GLU A 31 -1.81 -2.12 7.42
N GLU A 32 -1.48 -1.44 8.50
CA GLU A 32 -2.30 -1.47 9.71
C GLU A 32 -3.66 -0.79 9.48
N TYR A 33 -3.70 0.32 8.74
CA TYR A 33 -4.96 0.95 8.34
C TYR A 33 -5.82 -0.01 7.52
N ARG A 34 -5.20 -0.70 6.54
CA ARG A 34 -5.90 -1.63 5.67
C ARG A 34 -6.53 -2.76 6.48
N LYS A 35 -5.80 -3.33 7.44
CA LYS A 35 -6.28 -4.44 8.27
C LYS A 35 -7.53 -4.10 9.07
N VAL A 36 -7.68 -2.85 9.47
CA VAL A 36 -8.87 -2.41 10.22
C VAL A 36 -9.93 -1.77 9.34
N GLY A 37 -9.77 -1.85 8.02
CA GLY A 37 -10.76 -1.32 7.08
C GLY A 37 -10.69 0.18 6.83
N ARG A 38 -9.64 0.85 7.32
CA ARG A 38 -9.44 2.29 7.10
C ARG A 38 -8.74 2.52 5.76
N ILE A 39 -9.45 2.22 4.67
CA ILE A 39 -8.88 2.19 3.32
C ILE A 39 -8.45 3.58 2.85
N LYS A 40 -9.25 4.62 3.13
CA LYS A 40 -8.90 5.99 2.74
C LYS A 40 -7.63 6.46 3.43
N ASP A 41 -7.46 6.10 4.71
CA ASP A 41 -6.25 6.45 5.45
C ASP A 41 -5.04 5.70 4.90
N ALA A 42 -5.20 4.43 4.52
CA ALA A 42 -4.14 3.66 3.89
C ALA A 42 -3.71 4.28 2.57
N LEU A 43 -4.66 4.69 1.72
CA LEU A 43 -4.35 5.38 0.46
C LEU A 43 -3.57 6.66 0.72
N SER A 44 -4.06 7.48 1.63
CA SER A 44 -3.42 8.76 1.96
C SER A 44 -1.99 8.57 2.45
N ALA A 45 -1.77 7.62 3.34
CA ALA A 45 -0.44 7.34 3.89
C ALA A 45 0.53 6.91 2.79
N LEU A 46 0.09 6.04 1.87
CA LEU A 46 0.94 5.56 0.77
C LEU A 46 1.22 6.65 -0.24
N GLN A 47 0.22 7.43 -0.63
CA GLN A 47 0.40 8.52 -1.58
C GLN A 47 1.37 9.56 -1.04
N LYS A 48 1.21 9.94 0.23
CA LYS A 48 2.10 10.90 0.88
C LYS A 48 3.53 10.35 1.00
N GLY A 49 3.67 9.10 1.42
CA GLY A 49 4.99 8.48 1.59
C GLY A 49 5.72 8.32 0.26
N LEU A 50 4.99 8.02 -0.82
CA LEU A 50 5.58 7.88 -2.15
C LEU A 50 6.05 9.21 -2.73
N LEU A 51 5.55 10.35 -2.25
CA LEU A 51 6.13 11.64 -2.64
C LEU A 51 7.58 11.77 -2.15
N ALA A 52 7.87 11.25 -0.97
CA ALA A 52 9.23 11.25 -0.42
C ALA A 52 10.10 10.11 -0.98
N HIS A 53 9.47 9.00 -1.32
CA HIS A 53 10.17 7.79 -1.79
C HIS A 53 9.51 7.24 -3.06
N PRO A 54 9.59 7.96 -4.20
CA PRO A 54 8.82 7.58 -5.41
C PRO A 54 9.20 6.23 -6.00
N GLY A 55 10.44 5.80 -5.82
CA GLY A 55 10.91 4.52 -6.32
C GLY A 55 10.76 3.34 -5.36
N TYR A 56 10.10 3.53 -4.25
CA TYR A 56 9.97 2.46 -3.24
C TYR A 56 8.95 1.42 -3.69
N VAL A 57 9.45 0.33 -4.28
CA VAL A 57 8.61 -0.69 -4.92
C VAL A 57 7.63 -1.33 -3.94
N ALA A 58 8.06 -1.64 -2.71
CA ALA A 58 7.17 -2.23 -1.71
C ALA A 58 5.97 -1.32 -1.43
N ALA A 59 6.17 -0.01 -1.42
CA ALA A 59 5.08 0.96 -1.22
C ALA A 59 4.15 1.01 -2.44
N GLN A 60 4.71 0.92 -3.64
CA GLN A 60 3.92 0.89 -4.88
C GLN A 60 3.03 -0.36 -4.93
N VAL A 61 3.58 -1.51 -4.54
CA VAL A 61 2.80 -2.76 -4.46
C VAL A 61 1.69 -2.64 -3.41
N ALA A 62 2.01 -2.08 -2.24
CA ALA A 62 1.00 -1.85 -1.20
C ALA A 62 -0.10 -0.92 -1.70
N LEU A 63 0.25 0.14 -2.42
CA LEU A 63 -0.72 1.06 -3.00
C LEU A 63 -1.66 0.36 -3.99
N GLY A 64 -1.09 -0.47 -4.88
CA GLY A 64 -1.90 -1.25 -5.82
C GLY A 64 -2.91 -2.14 -5.11
N ARG A 65 -2.49 -2.80 -4.04
CA ARG A 65 -3.38 -3.67 -3.25
C ARG A 65 -4.50 -2.88 -2.58
N VAL A 66 -4.19 -1.70 -2.06
CA VAL A 66 -5.22 -0.84 -1.45
C VAL A 66 -6.19 -0.33 -2.50
N TYR A 67 -5.72 0.00 -3.71
CA TYR A 67 -6.60 0.36 -4.82
C TYR A 67 -7.58 -0.77 -5.15
N VAL A 68 -7.10 -2.03 -5.18
CA VAL A 68 -7.98 -3.17 -5.41
C VAL A 68 -9.09 -3.23 -4.35
N GLU A 69 -8.72 -3.09 -3.08
CA GLU A 69 -9.69 -3.12 -1.98
C GLU A 69 -10.66 -1.94 -2.03
N ALA A 70 -10.21 -0.80 -2.51
CA ALA A 70 -11.03 0.40 -2.70
C ALA A 70 -11.91 0.30 -3.95
N LYS A 71 -11.78 -0.76 -4.73
CA LYS A 71 -12.48 -0.97 -6.00
C LYS A 71 -12.12 0.07 -7.07
N LEU A 72 -10.92 0.61 -6.97
CA LEU A 72 -10.34 1.54 -7.93
C LEU A 72 -9.47 0.73 -8.91
N THR A 73 -10.12 -0.07 -9.72
CA THR A 73 -9.47 -1.07 -10.57
C THR A 73 -8.52 -0.46 -11.58
N THR A 74 -8.91 0.64 -12.23
CA THR A 74 -8.06 1.33 -13.21
C THR A 74 -6.76 1.82 -12.55
N ASP A 75 -6.86 2.39 -11.37
CA ASP A 75 -5.69 2.86 -10.61
C ASP A 75 -4.80 1.69 -10.19
N ALA A 76 -5.41 0.58 -9.79
CA ALA A 76 -4.67 -0.62 -9.41
C ALA A 76 -3.86 -1.17 -10.60
N ILE A 77 -4.49 -1.27 -11.77
CA ILE A 77 -3.83 -1.75 -12.99
C ILE A 77 -2.63 -0.84 -13.33
N ALA A 78 -2.84 0.46 -13.33
CA ALA A 78 -1.78 1.41 -13.63
C ALA A 78 -0.61 1.28 -12.64
N THR A 79 -0.92 1.11 -11.36
CA THR A 79 0.10 0.99 -10.32
C THR A 79 0.91 -0.30 -10.48
N PHE A 80 0.27 -1.44 -10.64
CA PHE A 80 0.98 -2.71 -10.83
C PHE A 80 1.75 -2.76 -12.14
N THR A 81 1.21 -2.17 -13.20
CA THR A 81 1.92 -2.07 -14.49
C THR A 81 3.22 -1.29 -14.31
N LYS A 82 3.17 -0.18 -13.58
CA LYS A 82 4.35 0.63 -13.28
C LYS A 82 5.37 -0.17 -12.47
N VAL A 83 4.91 -0.97 -11.50
CA VAL A 83 5.80 -1.85 -10.72
C VAL A 83 6.54 -2.81 -11.64
N LEU A 84 5.83 -3.45 -12.59
CA LEU A 84 6.45 -4.41 -13.50
C LEU A 84 7.41 -3.75 -14.50
N GLN A 85 7.20 -2.48 -14.83
CA GLN A 85 8.16 -1.73 -15.65
C GLN A 85 9.48 -1.52 -14.92
N ALA A 86 9.41 -1.25 -13.61
CA ALA A 86 10.60 -1.04 -12.79
C ALA A 86 11.21 -2.35 -12.29
N ASP A 87 10.38 -3.35 -12.06
CA ASP A 87 10.79 -4.64 -11.49
C ASP A 87 10.03 -5.76 -12.23
N PRO A 88 10.51 -6.17 -13.42
CA PRO A 88 9.80 -7.16 -14.25
C PRO A 88 9.62 -8.52 -13.57
N GLY A 89 10.43 -8.85 -12.59
CA GLY A 89 10.33 -10.10 -11.85
C GLY A 89 9.42 -10.05 -10.64
N ASN A 90 8.70 -8.95 -10.44
CA ASN A 90 7.85 -8.81 -9.25
C ASN A 90 6.62 -9.71 -9.34
N LEU A 91 6.65 -10.82 -8.60
CA LEU A 91 5.60 -11.83 -8.66
C LEU A 91 4.28 -11.33 -8.08
N VAL A 92 4.33 -10.47 -7.06
CA VAL A 92 3.10 -9.93 -6.45
C VAL A 92 2.35 -9.06 -7.45
N ALA A 93 3.07 -8.17 -8.14
CA ALA A 93 2.45 -7.32 -9.17
C ALA A 93 1.89 -8.13 -10.33
N ALA A 94 2.65 -9.12 -10.80
CA ALA A 94 2.22 -9.97 -11.92
C ALA A 94 0.97 -10.77 -11.54
N ARG A 95 0.96 -11.37 -10.36
CA ARG A 95 -0.20 -12.14 -9.88
C ARG A 95 -1.41 -11.24 -9.67
N SER A 96 -1.19 -10.07 -9.10
CA SER A 96 -2.28 -9.13 -8.85
C SER A 96 -2.95 -8.68 -10.14
N LEU A 97 -2.16 -8.38 -11.17
CA LEU A 97 -2.70 -8.05 -12.49
C LEU A 97 -3.48 -9.21 -13.09
N ALA A 98 -2.92 -10.42 -13.01
CA ALA A 98 -3.60 -11.61 -13.51
C ALA A 98 -4.97 -11.81 -12.83
N ASP A 99 -5.01 -11.64 -11.52
CA ASP A 99 -6.24 -11.77 -10.74
C ASP A 99 -7.27 -10.70 -11.15
N ILE A 100 -6.82 -9.46 -11.34
CA ILE A 100 -7.70 -8.36 -11.76
C ILE A 100 -8.33 -8.67 -13.12
N TYR A 101 -7.51 -9.06 -14.10
CA TYR A 101 -7.99 -9.37 -15.44
C TYR A 101 -8.90 -10.59 -15.45
N HIS A 102 -8.58 -11.60 -14.67
CA HIS A 102 -9.42 -12.79 -14.53
C HIS A 102 -10.80 -12.42 -13.97
N ASP A 103 -10.85 -11.61 -12.93
CA ASP A 103 -12.10 -11.19 -12.28
C ASP A 103 -12.96 -10.33 -13.21
N ARG A 104 -12.33 -9.63 -14.16
CA ARG A 104 -13.04 -8.84 -15.16
C ARG A 104 -13.48 -9.65 -16.38
N GLY A 105 -13.07 -10.92 -16.44
CA GLY A 105 -13.36 -11.77 -17.58
C GLY A 105 -12.46 -11.52 -18.79
N ASP A 106 -11.35 -10.85 -18.59
CA ASP A 106 -10.39 -10.56 -19.68
C ASP A 106 -9.44 -11.76 -19.91
#